data_7441e6cd872b55216852f2be1fcb53a8
#
_entry.id   7441e6cd872b55216852f2be1fcb53a8
#
_cell.length_a   1.000
_cell.length_b   1.000
_cell.length_c   1.000
_cell.angle_alpha   90.00
_cell.angle_beta   90.00
_cell.angle_gamma   90.00
#
_symmetry.space_group_name_H-M   'P 1'
#
loop_
_entity.id
_entity.type
_entity.pdbx_description
1 polymer ?
#
loop_
_entity_poly.entity_id
_entity_poly.type
_entity_poly.pdbx_seq_one_letter_code
_entity_poly.pdbx_strand_id
1 'polypeptide(L)'
;LGDVYKRQFIALCFYNGCSLLQWMENIVEPYYYSYEYFSRFGEFPYGDRGHDLVGVIETYQQIFDENDCAKVYKLLQAISRRKYKGHLPCPCESGLITRRCHGRFIYPFISDDYLLSIAKNDYSSLCEAIKEYDKQSNH
;
A
#
# COMPACT_ATOMS: atom_id res chain seq x y z
N LEU A 1 -15.77 -0.77 5.39
CA LEU A 1 -15.02 -1.98 5.75
C LEU A 1 -13.90 -2.26 4.75
N GLY A 2 -12.67 -1.89 5.09
CA GLY A 2 -11.49 -2.25 4.34
C GLY A 2 -11.33 -1.62 2.95
N ASP A 3 -12.02 -0.52 2.66
CA ASP A 3 -11.97 0.14 1.35
C ASP A 3 -10.57 0.66 1.00
N VAL A 4 -9.83 1.11 1.98
CA VAL A 4 -8.44 1.58 1.79
C VAL A 4 -7.54 0.41 1.42
N TYR A 5 -7.63 -0.68 2.14
CA TYR A 5 -6.82 -1.88 1.96
C TYR A 5 -7.05 -2.55 0.59
N LYS A 6 -8.30 -2.62 0.13
CA LYS A 6 -8.66 -3.29 -1.12
C LYS A 6 -8.37 -2.46 -2.35
N ARG A 7 -8.46 -1.16 -2.24
CA ARG A 7 -8.29 -0.23 -3.34
C ARG A 7 -6.94 -0.40 -4.04
N GLN A 8 -5.84 -0.51 -3.28
CA GLN A 8 -4.51 -0.70 -3.82
C GLN A 8 -4.36 -2.04 -4.54
N PHE A 9 -4.84 -3.13 -3.94
CA PHE A 9 -4.77 -4.47 -4.54
C PHE A 9 -5.65 -4.60 -5.77
N ILE A 10 -6.87 -4.05 -5.76
CA ILE A 10 -7.76 -4.03 -6.91
C ILE A 10 -7.11 -3.26 -8.06
N ALA A 11 -6.59 -2.07 -7.80
CA ALA A 11 -5.94 -1.25 -8.81
C ALA A 11 -4.70 -1.93 -9.40
N LEU A 12 -3.89 -2.60 -8.57
CA LEU A 12 -2.74 -3.38 -9.05
C LEU A 12 -3.15 -4.61 -9.86
N CYS A 13 -4.22 -5.28 -9.47
CA CYS A 13 -4.77 -6.41 -10.23
C CYS A 13 -5.13 -5.98 -11.65
N PHE A 14 -5.84 -4.87 -11.80
CA PHE A 14 -6.19 -4.33 -13.12
C PHE A 14 -4.97 -3.82 -13.89
N TYR A 15 -4.04 -3.18 -13.23
CA TYR A 15 -2.78 -2.75 -13.86
C TYR A 15 -2.00 -3.93 -14.45
N ASN A 16 -1.93 -5.03 -13.73
CA ASN A 16 -1.24 -6.26 -14.17
C ASN A 16 -2.04 -7.07 -15.20
N GLY A 17 -3.23 -6.61 -15.60
CA GLY A 17 -4.06 -7.27 -16.61
C GLY A 17 -4.69 -8.56 -16.11
N CYS A 18 -5.16 -8.62 -14.87
CA CYS A 18 -5.81 -9.80 -14.34
C CYS A 18 -7.09 -10.14 -15.10
N SER A 19 -7.32 -11.45 -15.31
CA SER A 19 -8.57 -11.93 -15.88
C SER A 19 -9.73 -11.77 -14.87
N LEU A 20 -10.97 -11.83 -15.38
CA LEU A 20 -12.16 -11.83 -14.52
C LEU A 20 -12.10 -12.96 -13.47
N LEU A 21 -11.66 -14.16 -13.88
CA LEU A 21 -11.51 -15.28 -12.95
C LEU A 21 -10.49 -14.99 -11.86
N GLN A 22 -9.32 -14.48 -12.20
CA GLN A 22 -8.29 -14.10 -11.22
C GLN A 22 -8.79 -13.00 -10.27
N TRP A 23 -9.55 -12.05 -10.78
CA TRP A 23 -10.15 -11.01 -9.94
C TRP A 23 -11.17 -11.61 -8.97
N MET A 24 -12.01 -12.53 -9.43
CA MET A 24 -12.97 -13.23 -8.56
C MET A 24 -12.27 -14.05 -7.48
N GLU A 25 -11.29 -14.87 -7.84
CA GLU A 25 -10.57 -15.74 -6.89
C GLU A 25 -9.73 -14.95 -5.87
N ASN A 26 -9.07 -13.89 -6.29
CA ASN A 26 -8.12 -13.16 -5.45
C ASN A 26 -8.74 -12.02 -4.66
N ILE A 27 -9.86 -11.48 -5.11
CA ILE A 27 -10.48 -10.28 -4.52
C ILE A 27 -11.89 -10.58 -4.01
N VAL A 28 -12.76 -11.12 -4.88
CA VAL A 28 -14.20 -11.24 -4.58
C VAL A 28 -14.46 -12.36 -3.57
N GLU A 29 -13.92 -13.54 -3.80
CA GLU A 29 -14.12 -14.69 -2.89
C GLU A 29 -13.56 -14.44 -1.48
N PRO A 30 -12.33 -13.96 -1.30
CA PRO A 30 -11.82 -13.64 0.02
C PRO A 30 -12.63 -12.55 0.74
N TYR A 31 -13.19 -11.61 -0.02
CA TYR A 31 -14.07 -10.58 0.53
C TYR A 31 -15.34 -11.16 1.09
N TYR A 32 -16.05 -11.97 0.29
CA TYR A 32 -17.29 -12.61 0.73
C TYR A 32 -17.07 -13.59 1.88
N TYR A 33 -15.98 -14.35 1.83
CA TYR A 33 -15.60 -15.23 2.93
C TYR A 33 -15.41 -14.45 4.23
N SER A 34 -14.68 -13.36 4.19
CA SER A 34 -14.44 -12.50 5.35
C SER A 34 -15.74 -11.87 5.87
N TYR A 35 -16.62 -11.44 4.97
CA TYR A 35 -17.92 -10.89 5.32
C TYR A 35 -18.83 -11.92 5.99
N GLU A 36 -18.95 -13.13 5.42
CA GLU A 36 -19.73 -14.19 6.01
C GLU A 36 -19.20 -14.63 7.37
N TYR A 37 -17.88 -14.73 7.49
CA TYR A 37 -17.22 -15.07 8.75
C TYR A 37 -17.54 -14.01 9.82
N PHE A 38 -17.36 -12.73 9.49
CA PHE A 38 -17.71 -11.63 10.39
C PHE A 38 -19.20 -11.65 10.79
N SER A 39 -20.09 -11.92 9.84
CA SER A 39 -21.55 -12.01 10.10
C SER A 39 -21.91 -13.12 11.08
N ARG A 40 -21.15 -14.22 11.08
CA ARG A 40 -21.41 -15.39 11.95
C ARG A 40 -20.74 -15.29 13.31
N PHE A 41 -19.52 -14.75 13.36
CA PHE A 41 -18.65 -14.80 14.54
C PHE A 41 -18.41 -13.43 15.18
N GLY A 42 -18.76 -12.33 14.52
CA GLY A 42 -18.54 -10.96 15.00
C GLY A 42 -17.09 -10.49 14.94
N GLU A 43 -16.21 -11.27 14.34
CA GLU A 43 -14.80 -10.96 14.18
C GLU A 43 -14.30 -11.34 12.77
N PHE A 44 -13.21 -10.77 12.31
CA PHE A 44 -12.64 -11.12 11.01
C PHE A 44 -11.73 -12.36 11.11
N PRO A 45 -11.71 -13.24 10.09
CA PRO A 45 -10.96 -14.50 10.12
C PRO A 45 -9.45 -14.32 10.27
N TYR A 46 -8.92 -13.18 9.88
CA TYR A 46 -7.49 -12.83 9.93
C TYR A 46 -7.20 -11.66 10.88
N GLY A 47 -8.10 -11.39 11.81
CA GLY A 47 -8.03 -10.23 12.70
C GLY A 47 -8.53 -8.94 12.04
N ASP A 48 -8.75 -7.94 12.86
CA ASP A 48 -9.11 -6.59 12.40
C ASP A 48 -7.84 -5.91 11.85
N ARG A 49 -7.67 -5.94 10.55
CA ARG A 49 -6.62 -5.13 9.93
C ARG A 49 -7.07 -3.68 10.05
N GLY A 50 -6.29 -2.90 10.79
CA GLY A 50 -6.63 -1.54 11.14
C GLY A 50 -7.18 -0.73 9.97
N HIS A 51 -8.35 -0.16 10.16
CA HIS A 51 -8.99 0.75 9.21
C HIS A 51 -8.28 2.12 9.16
N ASP A 52 -7.21 2.23 9.91
CA ASP A 52 -6.41 3.42 10.10
C ASP A 52 -5.10 3.39 9.29
N LEU A 53 -4.22 4.30 9.60
CA LEU A 53 -2.93 4.45 8.94
C LEU A 53 -1.99 3.25 9.13
N VAL A 54 -2.18 2.45 10.17
CA VAL A 54 -1.43 1.20 10.38
C VAL A 54 -1.77 0.21 9.27
N GLY A 55 -3.06 0.06 8.94
CA GLY A 55 -3.51 -0.77 7.83
C GLY A 55 -2.96 -0.31 6.47
N VAL A 56 -2.83 1.00 6.26
CA VAL A 56 -2.19 1.56 5.04
C VAL A 56 -0.73 1.14 4.97
N ILE A 57 0.04 1.31 6.05
CA ILE A 57 1.45 0.90 6.10
C ILE A 57 1.60 -0.60 5.88
N GLU A 58 0.81 -1.42 6.54
CA GLU A 58 0.83 -2.88 6.38
C GLU A 58 0.55 -3.31 4.93
N THR A 59 -0.38 -2.63 4.26
CA THR A 59 -0.68 -2.86 2.85
C THR A 59 0.54 -2.58 1.98
N TYR A 60 1.21 -1.46 2.17
CA TYR A 60 2.40 -1.12 1.40
C TYR A 60 3.63 -1.96 1.77
N GLN A 61 3.74 -2.43 3.01
CA GLN A 61 4.74 -3.43 3.38
C GLN A 61 4.59 -4.71 2.53
N GLN A 62 3.37 -5.16 2.33
CA GLN A 62 3.09 -6.32 1.48
C GLN A 62 3.36 -6.03 0.00
N ILE A 63 2.93 -4.87 -0.51
CA ILE A 63 3.11 -4.48 -1.91
C ILE A 63 4.59 -4.34 -2.26
N PHE A 64 5.37 -3.72 -1.38
CA PHE A 64 6.81 -3.47 -1.62
C PHE A 64 7.72 -4.61 -1.15
N ASP A 65 7.16 -5.63 -0.53
CA ASP A 65 7.93 -6.71 0.12
C ASP A 65 9.01 -6.13 1.07
N GLU A 66 8.60 -5.16 1.91
CA GLU A 66 9.46 -4.43 2.83
C GLU A 66 8.81 -4.31 4.21
N ASN A 67 9.46 -4.83 5.23
CA ASN A 67 8.92 -4.86 6.59
C ASN A 67 9.23 -3.59 7.41
N ASP A 68 10.25 -2.82 7.02
CA ASP A 68 10.63 -1.59 7.72
C ASP A 68 9.69 -0.44 7.35
N CYS A 69 8.93 0.07 8.32
CA CYS A 69 7.98 1.17 8.13
C CYS A 69 8.65 2.45 7.62
N ALA A 70 9.87 2.75 8.08
CA ALA A 70 10.62 3.92 7.63
C ALA A 70 10.99 3.83 6.14
N LYS A 71 11.36 2.64 5.68
CA LYS A 71 11.66 2.38 4.28
C LYS A 71 10.40 2.44 3.41
N VAL A 72 9.29 1.89 3.88
CA VAL A 72 7.98 2.01 3.21
C VAL A 72 7.59 3.48 3.04
N TYR A 73 7.74 4.28 4.08
CA TYR A 73 7.48 5.72 4.03
C TYR A 73 8.34 6.41 2.96
N LYS A 74 9.63 6.12 2.90
CA LYS A 74 10.55 6.68 1.89
C LYS A 74 10.18 6.27 0.47
N LEU A 75 9.76 5.03 0.28
CA LEU A 75 9.28 4.53 -1.01
C LEU A 75 7.98 5.25 -1.45
N LEU A 76 7.02 5.41 -0.54
CA LEU A 76 5.80 6.19 -0.80
C LEU A 76 6.12 7.66 -1.10
N GLN A 77 7.04 8.25 -0.38
CA GLN A 77 7.48 9.62 -0.64
C GLN A 77 8.05 9.78 -2.05
N ALA A 78 8.89 8.85 -2.49
CA ALA A 78 9.45 8.86 -3.83
C ALA A 78 8.36 8.70 -4.90
N ILE A 79 7.37 7.83 -4.68
CA ILE A 79 6.22 7.67 -5.55
C ILE A 79 5.40 8.96 -5.63
N SER A 80 5.05 9.55 -4.48
CA SER A 80 4.23 10.77 -4.41
C SER A 80 4.88 11.95 -5.14
N ARG A 81 6.20 12.01 -5.12
CA ARG A 81 7.00 13.03 -5.84
C ARG A 81 7.27 12.65 -7.30
N ARG A 82 6.81 11.50 -7.74
CA ARG A 82 7.06 10.94 -9.08
C ARG A 82 8.55 10.85 -9.42
N LYS A 83 9.38 10.61 -8.42
CA LYS A 83 10.84 10.52 -8.56
C LYS A 83 11.27 9.06 -8.78
N TYR A 84 11.14 8.59 -10.00
CA TYR A 84 11.68 7.29 -10.39
C TYR A 84 12.77 7.46 -11.43
N LYS A 85 13.97 7.06 -11.04
CA LYS A 85 15.10 6.87 -11.97
C LYS A 85 15.78 5.56 -11.59
N GLY A 86 15.61 4.54 -12.43
CA GLY A 86 16.06 3.18 -12.14
C GLY A 86 17.55 3.01 -11.86
N HIS A 87 18.39 3.95 -12.32
CA HIS A 87 19.85 3.96 -12.13
C HIS A 87 20.30 4.68 -10.85
N LEU A 88 19.41 5.41 -10.18
CA LEU A 88 19.73 6.08 -8.92
C LEU A 88 19.58 5.11 -7.72
N PRO A 89 20.23 5.42 -6.58
CA PRO A 89 20.07 4.64 -5.36
C PRO A 89 18.60 4.48 -4.97
N CYS A 90 18.24 3.30 -4.51
CA CYS A 90 16.86 3.03 -4.06
C CYS A 90 16.53 3.87 -2.83
N PRO A 91 15.31 4.44 -2.74
CA PRO A 91 14.86 5.20 -1.56
C PRO A 91 14.90 4.41 -0.25
N CYS A 92 14.94 3.07 -0.32
CA CYS A 92 15.06 2.22 0.88
C CYS A 92 16.45 2.23 1.53
N GLU A 93 17.41 2.92 0.91
CA GLU A 93 18.79 3.03 1.43
C GLU A 93 19.54 1.68 1.54
N SER A 94 19.17 0.70 0.73
CA SER A 94 19.85 -0.61 0.68
C SER A 94 21.26 -0.56 0.06
N GLY A 95 21.61 0.56 -0.59
CA GLY A 95 22.82 0.69 -1.40
C GLY A 95 22.69 0.17 -2.82
N LEU A 96 21.59 -0.49 -3.16
CA LEU A 96 21.30 -0.95 -4.53
C LEU A 96 20.64 0.16 -5.35
N ILE A 97 20.82 0.10 -6.67
CA ILE A 97 20.07 0.96 -7.58
C ILE A 97 18.61 0.55 -7.62
N THR A 98 17.71 1.52 -7.84
CA THR A 98 16.25 1.32 -7.74
C THR A 98 15.75 0.16 -8.62
N ARG A 99 16.19 0.06 -9.87
CA ARG A 99 15.77 -1.03 -10.78
C ARG A 99 16.15 -2.44 -10.33
N ARG A 100 17.16 -2.57 -9.47
CA ARG A 100 17.62 -3.85 -8.89
C ARG A 100 17.10 -4.08 -7.46
N CYS A 101 16.32 -3.17 -6.95
CA CYS A 101 15.75 -3.22 -5.61
C CYS A 101 14.23 -3.14 -5.68
N HIS A 102 13.63 -2.02 -5.29
CA HIS A 102 12.18 -1.83 -5.26
C HIS A 102 11.57 -1.29 -6.57
N GLY A 103 12.35 -1.11 -7.61
CA GLY A 103 11.89 -0.52 -8.87
C GLY A 103 10.68 -1.23 -9.47
N ARG A 104 10.65 -2.55 -9.44
CA ARG A 104 9.51 -3.35 -9.94
C ARG A 104 8.20 -3.08 -9.19
N PHE A 105 8.28 -2.71 -7.91
CA PHE A 105 7.13 -2.40 -7.08
C PHE A 105 6.69 -0.94 -7.20
N ILE A 106 7.64 -0.04 -7.45
CA ILE A 106 7.40 1.40 -7.60
C ILE A 106 6.85 1.72 -8.99
N TYR A 107 7.35 1.07 -10.02
CA TYR A 107 7.04 1.40 -11.42
C TYR A 107 5.54 1.42 -11.74
N PRO A 108 4.70 0.47 -11.29
CA PRO A 108 3.27 0.51 -11.53
C PRO A 108 2.61 1.80 -11.04
N PHE A 109 2.98 2.28 -9.85
CA PHE A 109 2.43 3.51 -9.27
C PHE A 109 2.84 4.77 -10.02
N ILE A 110 4.00 4.76 -10.66
CA ILE A 110 4.49 5.91 -11.42
C ILE A 110 3.94 5.94 -12.84
N SER A 111 3.72 4.77 -13.44
CA SER A 111 3.24 4.63 -14.81
C SER A 111 1.72 4.71 -14.97
N ASP A 112 0.96 4.52 -13.90
CA ASP A 112 -0.49 4.58 -13.90
C ASP A 112 -0.99 5.74 -13.03
N ASP A 113 -1.76 6.66 -13.63
CA ASP A 113 -2.22 7.87 -12.94
C ASP A 113 -3.19 7.57 -11.80
N TYR A 114 -4.00 6.51 -11.91
CA TYR A 114 -4.92 6.11 -10.85
C TYR A 114 -4.17 5.54 -9.64
N LEU A 115 -3.23 4.63 -9.85
CA LEU A 115 -2.36 4.11 -8.80
C LEU A 115 -1.54 5.23 -8.14
N LEU A 116 -1.02 6.16 -8.93
CA LEU A 116 -0.30 7.32 -8.41
C LEU A 116 -1.19 8.18 -7.51
N SER A 117 -2.44 8.42 -7.90
CA SER A 117 -3.40 9.21 -7.09
C SER A 117 -3.69 8.55 -5.75
N ILE A 118 -3.84 7.23 -5.73
CA ILE A 118 -4.02 6.45 -4.49
C ILE A 118 -2.79 6.61 -3.58
N ALA A 119 -1.59 6.40 -4.11
CA ALA A 119 -0.36 6.51 -3.34
C ALA A 119 -0.13 7.93 -2.79
N LYS A 120 -0.44 8.96 -3.57
CA LYS A 120 -0.37 10.36 -3.12
C LYS A 120 -1.32 10.65 -1.98
N ASN A 121 -2.55 10.17 -2.04
CA ASN A 121 -3.54 10.35 -0.98
C ASN A 121 -3.11 9.62 0.30
N ASP A 122 -2.63 8.39 0.17
CA ASP A 122 -2.14 7.61 1.30
C ASP A 122 -0.92 8.26 1.96
N TYR A 123 0.02 8.75 1.15
CA TYR A 123 1.18 9.49 1.65
C TYR A 123 0.80 10.78 2.36
N SER A 124 -0.14 11.56 1.81
CA SER A 124 -0.66 12.78 2.48
C SER A 124 -1.26 12.47 3.84
N SER A 125 -2.07 11.42 3.94
CA SER A 125 -2.68 11.00 5.20
C SER A 125 -1.63 10.59 6.24
N LEU A 126 -0.59 9.89 5.83
CA LEU A 126 0.54 9.54 6.71
C LEU A 126 1.29 10.78 7.20
N CYS A 127 1.54 11.74 6.32
CA CYS A 127 2.21 12.99 6.70
C CYS A 127 1.39 13.80 7.70
N GLU A 128 0.09 13.88 7.53
CA GLU A 128 -0.82 14.58 8.46
C GLU A 128 -0.80 13.94 9.85
N ALA A 129 -0.88 12.61 9.90
CA ALA A 129 -0.83 11.88 11.17
C ALA A 129 0.49 12.04 11.90
N ILE A 130 1.61 12.04 11.20
CA ILE A 130 2.94 12.28 11.80
C ILE A 130 2.98 13.69 12.40
N LYS A 131 2.49 14.70 11.69
CA LYS A 131 2.45 16.08 12.19
C LYS A 131 1.55 16.23 13.44
N GLU A 132 0.43 15.54 13.48
CA GLU A 132 -0.47 15.54 14.65
C GLU A 132 0.19 14.86 15.85
N TYR A 133 0.85 13.73 15.63
CA TYR A 133 1.59 13.04 16.69
C TYR A 133 2.71 13.92 17.28
N ASP A 134 3.49 14.59 16.43
CA ASP A 134 4.57 15.48 16.86
C ASP A 134 4.03 16.68 17.68
N LYS A 135 2.87 17.22 17.31
CA LYS A 135 2.22 18.29 18.08
C LYS A 135 1.77 17.83 19.47
N GLN A 136 1.25 16.60 19.58
CA GLN A 136 0.82 16.04 20.87
C GLN A 136 2.01 15.67 21.77
N SER A 137 3.12 15.23 21.17
CA SER A 137 4.34 14.85 21.90
C SER A 137 5.12 16.04 22.44
N ASN A 138 4.90 17.25 21.90
CA ASN A 138 5.54 18.50 22.33
C ASN A 138 4.72 19.28 23.38
N HIS A 139 3.67 18.71 23.89
CA HIS A 139 2.87 19.19 24.99
C HIS A 139 2.96 18.24 26.18
#